data_ef45ded5147815f760f40b15f2c29464
#
_entry.id   ef45ded5147815f760f40b15f2c29464
#
_cell.length_a   1.000
_cell.length_b   1.000
_cell.length_c   1.000
_cell.angle_alpha   90.00
_cell.angle_beta   90.00
_cell.angle_gamma   90.00
#
_symmetry.space_group_name_H-M   'P 1'
#
loop_
_entity.id
_entity.type
_entity.pdbx_description
1 polymer ?
#
loop_
_entity_poly.entity_id
_entity_poly.type
_entity_poly.pdbx_seq_one_letter_code
_entity_poly.pdbx_strand_id
1 'polypeptide(L)'
;MLHVSGWSRLASASKITFPVLALSAALAVPALAAGVKTITAVMHSDLRVIDPGLTTAYITRDHGYMVYDTLLATDSNFKVQPQMADWKVSDDKLTYTFTLRDGLKWHDGAPVTAEDCVASLQRWGKKDGMGQKLMDFVASLEATDAKTITLNLKEPYGLVLESIGKPSSLVPFMMPKRIAETPPDKAIPEQIGSGPFKFVQAEFQPGVKAVYEKNKDYVPRKEPPSWTSGGKVVKVDRVEWITMADAQTAVNALQSGDIDFMENPSFDLLPLLAANKDMKVETLNKLGFQTLGRMNFLYPPFDNVKIRRAAFLAMSQKPVLDALVGNPEYYKVCGAVFVCGTPLATEAGSESLTKGNGMAEAKKELAASGYDGTPVVVMAPGDVVTLKAQPIVAAQLLREAGFKVDVQATDWQTVVGRRASQKPPKEGGWNMFFTNWVGADVMNPVANVSISGKGKNGGWFGWPDDPKMEQMRDAFSRSSSPDEQKKIAADIQKQVFDQVIYIPLGQYFAPSVWRKSLTGVLDGPATPIFWNIDKSE
;
A
#
# COMPACT_ATOMS: atom_id res chain seq x y z
N MET A 1 -22.68 -66.27 48.07
CA MET A 1 -23.48 -66.19 49.32
C MET A 1 -24.53 -65.14 49.11
N LEU A 2 -25.77 -65.60 48.81
CA LEU A 2 -26.96 -65.45 49.68
C LEU A 2 -27.52 -64.04 49.70
N HIS A 3 -28.74 -63.66 49.40
CA HIS A 3 -30.09 -64.28 49.18
C HIS A 3 -30.99 -63.15 48.73
N VAL A 4 -31.76 -63.20 47.67
CA VAL A 4 -33.14 -63.68 47.44
C VAL A 4 -34.18 -63.17 48.45
N SER A 5 -35.16 -62.42 47.90
CA SER A 5 -36.63 -62.53 48.06
C SER A 5 -37.25 -61.20 47.71
N GLY A 6 -38.13 -60.96 46.82
CA GLY A 6 -39.31 -61.69 46.40
C GLY A 6 -40.52 -61.28 47.23
N TRP A 7 -41.49 -60.54 46.65
CA TRP A 7 -42.94 -60.84 46.85
C TRP A 7 -43.81 -59.89 45.99
N SER A 8 -44.68 -60.52 45.28
CA SER A 8 -45.78 -60.09 44.43
C SER A 8 -47.00 -59.69 45.21
N ARG A 9 -47.87 -58.83 44.69
CA ARG A 9 -49.36 -58.96 44.56
C ARG A 9 -49.99 -57.64 44.08
N LEU A 10 -50.65 -57.71 42.99
CA LEU A 10 -52.09 -57.74 42.68
C LEU A 10 -52.79 -56.37 42.58
N ALA A 11 -53.06 -56.03 41.36
CA ALA A 11 -54.26 -55.56 40.65
C ALA A 11 -55.33 -54.74 41.39
N SER A 12 -55.65 -53.62 40.85
CA SER A 12 -57.02 -53.14 40.75
C SER A 12 -57.12 -52.12 39.57
N ALA A 13 -57.99 -52.46 38.62
CA ALA A 13 -58.31 -51.65 37.46
C ALA A 13 -59.33 -50.55 37.81
N SER A 14 -59.00 -49.30 37.55
CA SER A 14 -60.00 -48.25 37.53
C SER A 14 -59.90 -47.51 36.20
N LYS A 15 -60.95 -47.57 35.39
CA LYS A 15 -61.10 -46.86 34.12
C LYS A 15 -61.35 -45.37 34.41
N ILE A 16 -60.43 -44.52 34.09
CA ILE A 16 -60.64 -43.06 34.04
C ILE A 16 -60.44 -42.65 32.58
N THR A 17 -61.55 -42.16 31.98
CA THR A 17 -61.59 -41.59 30.64
C THR A 17 -61.07 -40.15 30.73
N PHE A 18 -59.97 -39.84 30.08
CA PHE A 18 -59.49 -38.48 29.90
C PHE A 18 -59.79 -37.99 28.47
N PRO A 19 -60.25 -36.74 28.30
CA PRO A 19 -60.44 -36.17 26.98
C PRO A 19 -59.09 -35.85 26.33
N VAL A 20 -58.90 -36.28 25.08
CA VAL A 20 -57.76 -35.97 24.24
C VAL A 20 -57.85 -34.50 23.83
N LEU A 21 -57.10 -33.62 24.49
CA LEU A 21 -56.81 -32.28 23.97
C LEU A 21 -55.69 -32.42 22.95
N ALA A 22 -56.02 -32.26 21.66
CA ALA A 22 -55.02 -32.19 20.60
C ALA A 22 -54.22 -30.85 20.72
N LEU A 23 -53.05 -30.92 21.34
CA LEU A 23 -52.09 -29.82 21.37
C LEU A 23 -51.32 -29.81 20.05
N SER A 24 -51.70 -28.91 19.12
CA SER A 24 -50.99 -28.65 17.90
C SER A 24 -49.64 -27.96 18.27
N ALA A 25 -48.59 -28.75 18.49
CA ALA A 25 -47.24 -28.24 18.59
C ALA A 25 -46.82 -27.74 17.18
N ALA A 26 -46.87 -26.43 16.96
CA ALA A 26 -46.21 -25.81 15.84
C ALA A 26 -44.71 -26.03 16.01
N LEU A 27 -44.14 -26.90 15.22
CA LEU A 27 -42.70 -27.03 15.05
C LEU A 27 -42.17 -25.73 14.46
N ALA A 28 -41.73 -24.82 15.33
CA ALA A 28 -40.88 -23.70 14.93
C ALA A 28 -39.56 -24.32 14.40
N VAL A 29 -39.44 -24.43 13.08
CA VAL A 29 -38.18 -24.69 12.43
C VAL A 29 -37.22 -23.55 12.87
N PRO A 30 -36.14 -23.87 13.58
CA PRO A 30 -35.17 -22.82 13.86
C PRO A 30 -34.70 -22.28 12.50
N ALA A 31 -34.89 -20.98 12.26
CA ALA A 31 -34.24 -20.31 11.15
C ALA A 31 -32.74 -20.59 11.32
N LEU A 32 -32.15 -21.34 10.39
CA LEU A 32 -30.69 -21.46 10.33
C LEU A 32 -30.16 -20.03 10.37
N ALA A 33 -29.48 -19.68 11.44
CA ALA A 33 -28.74 -18.44 11.50
C ALA A 33 -27.80 -18.46 10.29
N ALA A 34 -28.02 -17.56 9.33
CA ALA A 34 -27.12 -17.42 8.21
C ALA A 34 -25.71 -17.28 8.78
N GLY A 35 -24.79 -18.15 8.33
CA GLY A 35 -23.42 -18.13 8.81
C GLY A 35 -22.79 -16.76 8.57
N VAL A 36 -21.85 -16.35 9.41
CA VAL A 36 -21.10 -15.09 9.26
C VAL A 36 -20.36 -15.12 7.91
N LYS A 37 -20.71 -14.24 6.99
CA LYS A 37 -20.04 -14.11 5.69
C LYS A 37 -18.61 -13.58 5.89
N THR A 38 -17.64 -14.46 5.85
CA THR A 38 -16.21 -14.10 6.03
C THR A 38 -15.44 -14.28 4.74
N ILE A 39 -14.64 -13.27 4.35
CA ILE A 39 -13.59 -13.40 3.34
C ILE A 39 -12.27 -13.64 4.06
N THR A 40 -11.60 -14.74 3.72
CA THR A 40 -10.24 -15.03 4.18
C THR A 40 -9.25 -14.74 3.05
N ALA A 41 -8.29 -13.85 3.30
CA ALA A 41 -7.36 -13.36 2.29
C ALA A 41 -5.90 -13.55 2.72
N VAL A 42 -5.06 -13.92 1.77
CA VAL A 42 -3.59 -13.85 1.90
C VAL A 42 -3.11 -12.61 1.15
N MET A 43 -2.57 -11.67 1.92
CA MET A 43 -2.05 -10.40 1.41
C MET A 43 -0.59 -10.55 0.97
N HIS A 44 -0.08 -9.54 0.24
CA HIS A 44 1.30 -9.53 -0.27
C HIS A 44 2.37 -9.56 0.83
N SER A 45 2.04 -9.18 2.04
CA SER A 45 2.92 -9.16 3.21
C SER A 45 2.11 -9.27 4.49
N ASP A 46 2.76 -9.67 5.58
CA ASP A 46 2.20 -9.65 6.92
C ASP A 46 2.05 -8.21 7.46
N LEU A 47 1.03 -7.99 8.29
CA LEU A 47 0.76 -6.71 8.92
C LEU A 47 1.39 -6.67 10.32
N ARG A 48 2.33 -5.74 10.55
CA ARG A 48 2.95 -5.49 11.88
C ARG A 48 2.81 -4.04 12.30
N VAL A 49 3.02 -3.09 11.38
CA VAL A 49 2.83 -1.66 11.63
C VAL A 49 1.41 -1.28 11.24
N ILE A 50 0.59 -0.90 12.22
CA ILE A 50 -0.83 -0.59 12.03
C ILE A 50 -1.14 0.92 11.98
N ASP A 51 -0.14 1.80 12.15
CA ASP A 51 -0.30 3.25 11.94
C ASP A 51 0.04 3.62 10.50
N PRO A 52 -0.96 3.98 9.65
CA PRO A 52 -0.73 4.30 8.25
C PRO A 52 0.02 5.63 8.03
N GLY A 53 0.25 6.42 9.07
CA GLY A 53 1.05 7.65 9.02
C GLY A 53 2.54 7.44 9.25
N LEU A 54 2.99 6.24 9.69
CA LEU A 54 4.39 6.00 10.05
C LEU A 54 5.26 5.43 8.94
N THR A 55 4.69 4.72 7.97
CA THR A 55 5.45 3.97 6.96
C THR A 55 4.77 4.02 5.59
N THR A 56 5.59 3.97 4.54
CA THR A 56 5.14 3.82 3.16
C THR A 56 4.93 2.35 2.76
N ALA A 57 4.88 1.41 3.70
CA ALA A 57 4.60 0.00 3.43
C ALA A 57 3.13 -0.18 3.01
N TYR A 58 2.92 -0.85 1.88
CA TYR A 58 1.58 -0.97 1.28
C TYR A 58 0.60 -1.77 2.14
N ILE A 59 1.04 -2.80 2.83
CA ILE A 59 0.16 -3.55 3.74
C ILE A 59 -0.42 -2.66 4.85
N THR A 60 0.34 -1.67 5.32
CA THR A 60 -0.14 -0.69 6.32
C THR A 60 -1.11 0.32 5.69
N ARG A 61 -0.89 0.73 4.43
CA ARG A 61 -1.84 1.54 3.67
C ARG A 61 -3.16 0.77 3.46
N ASP A 62 -3.08 -0.51 3.08
CA ASP A 62 -4.25 -1.36 2.83
C ASP A 62 -5.07 -1.54 4.11
N HIS A 63 -4.40 -1.74 5.26
CA HIS A 63 -5.03 -1.66 6.58
C HIS A 63 -5.71 -0.30 6.80
N GLY A 64 -5.05 0.79 6.42
CA GLY A 64 -5.61 2.14 6.50
C GLY A 64 -6.94 2.26 5.76
N TYR A 65 -7.06 1.72 4.54
CA TYR A 65 -8.31 1.72 3.77
C TYR A 65 -9.43 0.86 4.37
N MET A 66 -9.11 -0.16 5.13
CA MET A 66 -10.11 -0.92 5.88
C MET A 66 -10.72 -0.07 7.01
N VAL A 67 -9.88 0.66 7.74
CA VAL A 67 -10.24 1.29 9.03
C VAL A 67 -10.63 2.76 8.88
N TYR A 68 -9.97 3.50 7.99
CA TYR A 68 -10.12 4.95 7.87
C TYR A 68 -10.82 5.33 6.56
N ASP A 69 -11.32 6.57 6.52
CA ASP A 69 -11.79 7.19 5.29
C ASP A 69 -10.99 8.48 5.01
N THR A 70 -11.20 9.08 3.85
CA THR A 70 -10.47 10.26 3.35
C THR A 70 -11.42 11.37 3.00
N LEU A 71 -10.98 12.65 3.06
CA LEU A 71 -11.82 13.78 2.63
C LEU A 71 -12.18 13.67 1.16
N LEU A 72 -11.20 13.40 0.33
CA LEU A 72 -11.29 13.20 -1.11
C LEU A 72 -10.71 11.84 -1.47
N ALA A 73 -11.04 11.34 -2.65
CA ALA A 73 -10.51 10.07 -3.16
C ALA A 73 -10.25 10.16 -4.66
N THR A 74 -9.52 9.21 -5.23
CA THR A 74 -9.24 9.16 -6.67
C THR A 74 -10.04 8.04 -7.33
N ASP A 75 -10.65 8.34 -8.49
CA ASP A 75 -11.37 7.38 -9.31
C ASP A 75 -10.47 6.66 -10.34
N SER A 76 -11.02 5.69 -11.06
CA SER A 76 -10.30 4.90 -12.08
C SER A 76 -9.85 5.71 -13.31
N ASN A 77 -10.26 6.96 -13.43
CA ASN A 77 -9.78 7.90 -14.45
C ASN A 77 -8.72 8.86 -13.91
N PHE A 78 -8.18 8.59 -12.73
CA PHE A 78 -7.22 9.46 -12.01
C PHE A 78 -7.76 10.84 -11.64
N LYS A 79 -9.08 11.00 -11.56
CA LYS A 79 -9.72 12.24 -11.15
C LYS A 79 -10.03 12.20 -9.67
N VAL A 80 -9.76 13.31 -9.00
CA VAL A 80 -10.16 13.50 -7.60
C VAL A 80 -11.67 13.63 -7.52
N GLN A 81 -12.27 12.92 -6.59
CA GLN A 81 -13.69 12.86 -6.31
C GLN A 81 -13.98 13.17 -4.84
N PRO A 82 -15.16 13.71 -4.51
CA PRO A 82 -15.60 13.85 -3.12
C PRO A 82 -15.69 12.47 -2.43
N GLN A 83 -15.28 12.40 -1.14
CA GLN A 83 -15.49 11.19 -0.32
C GLN A 83 -16.16 11.54 1.02
N MET A 84 -15.44 11.98 2.04
CA MET A 84 -16.08 12.49 3.28
C MET A 84 -16.57 13.94 3.12
N ALA A 85 -15.95 14.71 2.20
CA ALA A 85 -16.29 16.11 1.97
C ALA A 85 -16.52 16.41 0.49
N ASP A 86 -17.39 17.37 0.23
CA ASP A 86 -17.44 18.11 -1.03
C ASP A 86 -16.54 19.33 -0.92
N TRP A 87 -16.17 19.95 -2.06
CA TRP A 87 -15.30 21.13 -2.03
C TRP A 87 -15.74 22.24 -2.96
N LYS A 88 -15.27 23.45 -2.64
CA LYS A 88 -15.34 24.65 -3.49
C LYS A 88 -13.96 25.30 -3.54
N VAL A 89 -13.65 25.95 -4.66
CA VAL A 89 -12.41 26.68 -4.88
C VAL A 89 -12.76 28.10 -5.27
N SER A 90 -12.11 29.11 -4.68
CA SER A 90 -12.26 30.51 -5.06
C SER A 90 -11.71 30.78 -6.47
N ASP A 91 -12.16 31.83 -7.11
CA ASP A 91 -11.77 32.18 -8.49
C ASP A 91 -10.27 32.44 -8.63
N ASP A 92 -9.64 33.01 -7.59
CA ASP A 92 -8.20 33.24 -7.50
C ASP A 92 -7.38 31.99 -7.16
N LYS A 93 -8.07 30.85 -6.89
CA LYS A 93 -7.49 29.56 -6.49
C LYS A 93 -6.65 29.61 -5.20
N LEU A 94 -6.90 30.58 -4.34
CA LEU A 94 -6.20 30.73 -3.06
C LEU A 94 -6.98 30.17 -1.87
N THR A 95 -8.30 29.98 -2.00
CA THR A 95 -9.13 29.44 -0.91
C THR A 95 -9.84 28.17 -1.35
N TYR A 96 -9.65 27.11 -0.60
CA TYR A 96 -10.33 25.82 -0.75
C TYR A 96 -11.21 25.57 0.48
N THR A 97 -12.51 25.38 0.26
CA THR A 97 -13.47 25.08 1.31
C THR A 97 -13.96 23.65 1.16
N PHE A 98 -13.77 22.81 2.19
CA PHE A 98 -14.25 21.45 2.22
C PHE A 98 -15.38 21.34 3.23
N THR A 99 -16.54 20.80 2.80
CA THR A 99 -17.73 20.65 3.64
C THR A 99 -18.03 19.16 3.87
N LEU A 100 -17.95 18.73 5.12
CA LEU A 100 -18.23 17.34 5.51
C LEU A 100 -19.70 17.00 5.24
N ARG A 101 -19.95 15.84 4.61
CA ARG A 101 -21.29 15.32 4.41
C ARG A 101 -21.94 14.87 5.72
N ASP A 102 -23.25 14.75 5.74
CA ASP A 102 -24.01 14.35 6.92
C ASP A 102 -23.81 12.87 7.30
N GLY A 103 -24.02 12.57 8.58
CA GLY A 103 -24.07 11.22 9.11
C GLY A 103 -22.73 10.55 9.37
N LEU A 104 -21.59 11.25 9.19
CA LEU A 104 -20.25 10.71 9.46
C LEU A 104 -20.02 10.48 10.95
N LYS A 105 -19.58 9.27 11.29
CA LYS A 105 -19.24 8.86 12.67
C LYS A 105 -17.93 8.12 12.71
N TRP A 106 -17.22 8.30 13.80
CA TRP A 106 -16.10 7.46 14.17
C TRP A 106 -16.57 6.07 14.62
N HIS A 107 -15.68 5.09 14.64
CA HIS A 107 -15.97 3.71 15.05
C HIS A 107 -16.46 3.59 16.50
N ASP A 108 -16.15 4.57 17.35
CA ASP A 108 -16.64 4.68 18.74
C ASP A 108 -18.02 5.35 18.85
N GLY A 109 -18.61 5.78 17.72
CA GLY A 109 -19.92 6.41 17.64
C GLY A 109 -19.93 7.94 17.75
N ALA A 110 -18.81 8.58 18.08
CA ALA A 110 -18.70 10.03 18.10
C ALA A 110 -18.83 10.63 16.68
N PRO A 111 -19.40 11.83 16.51
CA PRO A 111 -19.48 12.49 15.22
C PRO A 111 -18.10 12.89 14.70
N VAL A 112 -17.90 12.82 13.38
CA VAL A 112 -16.71 13.37 12.73
C VAL A 112 -16.87 14.89 12.64
N THR A 113 -15.82 15.64 13.01
CA THR A 113 -15.78 17.09 12.96
C THR A 113 -14.71 17.63 12.03
N ALA A 114 -14.86 18.88 11.61
CA ALA A 114 -13.83 19.59 10.83
C ALA A 114 -12.51 19.71 11.59
N GLU A 115 -12.54 19.88 12.92
CA GLU A 115 -11.32 19.92 13.75
C GLU A 115 -10.53 18.61 13.70
N ASP A 116 -11.23 17.47 13.70
CA ASP A 116 -10.59 16.15 13.53
C ASP A 116 -9.83 16.05 12.20
N CYS A 117 -10.48 16.52 11.13
CA CYS A 117 -9.90 16.49 9.79
C CYS A 117 -8.72 17.46 9.65
N VAL A 118 -8.80 18.65 10.24
CA VAL A 118 -7.68 19.60 10.28
C VAL A 118 -6.47 18.99 10.98
N ALA A 119 -6.67 18.40 12.17
CA ALA A 119 -5.59 17.73 12.90
C ALA A 119 -4.98 16.57 12.11
N SER A 120 -5.82 15.79 11.42
CA SER A 120 -5.37 14.68 10.56
C SER A 120 -4.52 15.18 9.39
N LEU A 121 -4.95 16.22 8.68
CA LEU A 121 -4.19 16.82 7.59
C LEU A 121 -2.87 17.44 8.07
N GLN A 122 -2.86 18.06 9.25
CA GLN A 122 -1.63 18.61 9.85
C GLN A 122 -0.62 17.50 10.21
N ARG A 123 -1.10 16.37 10.75
CA ARG A 123 -0.23 15.21 11.03
C ARG A 123 0.34 14.62 9.74
N TRP A 124 -0.51 14.38 8.76
CA TRP A 124 -0.13 13.85 7.45
C TRP A 124 0.86 14.79 6.73
N GLY A 125 0.60 16.10 6.74
CA GLY A 125 1.45 17.12 6.12
C GLY A 125 2.87 17.22 6.69
N LYS A 126 3.12 16.66 7.88
CA LYS A 126 4.47 16.56 8.46
C LYS A 126 5.27 15.36 7.94
N LYS A 127 4.63 14.37 7.32
CA LYS A 127 5.28 13.09 6.96
C LYS A 127 5.24 12.79 5.47
N ASP A 128 4.12 13.02 4.80
CA ASP A 128 3.97 12.74 3.38
C ASP A 128 4.67 13.78 2.50
N GLY A 129 5.33 13.35 1.41
CA GLY A 129 6.07 14.27 0.53
C GLY A 129 5.18 15.28 -0.18
N MET A 130 3.97 14.88 -0.66
CA MET A 130 3.00 15.82 -1.23
C MET A 130 2.38 16.70 -0.13
N GLY A 131 2.15 16.12 1.06
CA GLY A 131 1.64 16.85 2.20
C GLY A 131 2.60 17.94 2.66
N GLN A 132 3.89 17.64 2.80
CA GLN A 132 4.92 18.63 3.10
C GLN A 132 4.94 19.74 2.06
N LYS A 133 4.90 19.38 0.76
CA LYS A 133 4.88 20.35 -0.32
C LYS A 133 3.62 21.23 -0.27
N LEU A 134 2.44 20.66 -0.06
CA LEU A 134 1.20 21.43 0.12
C LEU A 134 1.33 22.41 1.28
N MET A 135 1.84 21.98 2.45
CA MET A 135 1.97 22.82 3.64
C MET A 135 2.97 23.98 3.46
N ASP A 136 3.95 23.88 2.56
CA ASP A 136 4.83 25.00 2.19
C ASP A 136 4.02 26.16 1.59
N PHE A 137 2.94 25.88 0.86
CA PHE A 137 2.04 26.86 0.23
C PHE A 137 0.88 27.31 1.13
N VAL A 138 0.57 26.59 2.20
CA VAL A 138 -0.56 26.90 3.08
C VAL A 138 -0.27 28.13 3.94
N ALA A 139 -1.17 29.11 3.90
CA ALA A 139 -1.22 30.25 4.81
C ALA A 139 -1.97 29.90 6.10
N SER A 140 -3.15 29.28 5.97
CA SER A 140 -3.91 28.75 7.11
C SER A 140 -4.70 27.49 6.72
N LEU A 141 -4.93 26.62 7.70
CA LEU A 141 -5.78 25.43 7.61
C LEU A 141 -6.60 25.35 8.89
N GLU A 142 -7.88 25.63 8.80
CA GLU A 142 -8.75 25.87 9.95
C GLU A 142 -10.11 25.18 9.80
N ALA A 143 -10.69 24.78 10.93
CA ALA A 143 -12.09 24.44 11.02
C ALA A 143 -12.90 25.73 11.29
N THR A 144 -13.66 26.18 10.29
CA THR A 144 -14.45 27.42 10.41
C THR A 144 -15.80 27.18 11.10
N ASP A 145 -16.27 25.95 11.08
CA ASP A 145 -17.38 25.44 11.88
C ASP A 145 -17.25 23.92 12.05
N ALA A 146 -18.25 23.26 12.64
CA ALA A 146 -18.19 21.82 12.93
C ALA A 146 -18.02 20.92 11.69
N LYS A 147 -18.38 21.41 10.49
CA LYS A 147 -18.34 20.64 9.22
C LYS A 147 -17.48 21.27 8.14
N THR A 148 -17.04 22.50 8.31
CA THR A 148 -16.37 23.26 7.26
C THR A 148 -14.89 23.44 7.58
N ILE A 149 -14.04 23.02 6.64
CA ILE A 149 -12.59 23.19 6.68
C ILE A 149 -12.23 24.22 5.62
N THR A 150 -11.50 25.26 6.00
CA THR A 150 -10.97 26.26 5.07
C THR A 150 -9.45 26.15 5.00
N LEU A 151 -8.93 25.96 3.80
CA LEU A 151 -7.52 25.97 3.47
C LEU A 151 -7.21 27.20 2.61
N ASN A 152 -6.39 28.11 3.13
CA ASN A 152 -5.92 29.29 2.44
C ASN A 152 -4.47 29.13 2.03
N LEU A 153 -4.15 29.50 0.80
CA LEU A 153 -2.80 29.45 0.24
C LEU A 153 -2.15 30.85 0.25
N LYS A 154 -0.83 30.90 0.35
CA LYS A 154 0.01 32.09 0.18
C LYS A 154 0.13 32.50 -1.28
N GLU A 155 0.17 31.52 -2.17
CA GLU A 155 0.27 31.64 -3.62
C GLU A 155 -0.41 30.40 -4.27
N PRO A 156 -0.81 30.45 -5.54
CA PRO A 156 -1.47 29.33 -6.19
C PRO A 156 -0.59 28.06 -6.21
N TYR A 157 -1.22 26.91 -5.88
CA TYR A 157 -0.63 25.59 -5.95
C TYR A 157 -1.57 24.66 -6.72
N GLY A 158 -1.10 24.12 -7.85
CA GLY A 158 -1.93 23.40 -8.80
C GLY A 158 -2.38 21.99 -8.36
N LEU A 159 -1.86 21.47 -7.24
CA LEU A 159 -2.04 20.07 -6.83
C LEU A 159 -2.73 19.91 -5.45
N VAL A 160 -3.53 20.90 -5.01
CA VAL A 160 -4.21 20.84 -3.69
C VAL A 160 -5.11 19.62 -3.60
N LEU A 161 -6.00 19.45 -4.58
CA LEU A 161 -6.98 18.36 -4.59
C LEU A 161 -6.30 17.00 -4.76
N GLU A 162 -5.33 16.91 -5.66
CA GLU A 162 -4.52 15.71 -5.91
C GLU A 162 -3.71 15.29 -4.67
N SER A 163 -3.24 16.26 -3.88
CA SER A 163 -2.52 15.98 -2.63
C SER A 163 -3.45 15.38 -1.57
N ILE A 164 -4.65 15.96 -1.40
CA ILE A 164 -5.64 15.52 -0.40
C ILE A 164 -6.38 14.25 -0.86
N GLY A 165 -6.53 14.03 -2.17
CA GLY A 165 -7.22 12.87 -2.75
C GLY A 165 -6.29 11.73 -3.17
N LYS A 166 -5.00 11.79 -2.90
CA LYS A 166 -4.02 10.78 -3.34
C LYS A 166 -4.38 9.37 -2.83
N PRO A 167 -4.29 8.33 -3.69
CA PRO A 167 -4.74 6.98 -3.32
C PRO A 167 -3.66 6.12 -2.68
N SER A 168 -2.41 6.53 -2.69
CA SER A 168 -1.30 5.68 -2.27
C SER A 168 -0.13 6.46 -1.66
N SER A 169 0.86 5.72 -1.16
CA SER A 169 1.90 6.15 -0.22
C SER A 169 1.25 6.69 1.06
N LEU A 170 1.76 7.60 1.84
CA LEU A 170 1.07 8.04 3.04
C LEU A 170 -0.24 8.78 2.69
N VAL A 171 -1.35 8.01 2.66
CA VAL A 171 -2.69 8.55 2.35
C VAL A 171 -3.16 9.46 3.50
N PRO A 172 -3.79 10.62 3.20
CA PRO A 172 -4.33 11.50 4.24
C PRO A 172 -5.61 10.91 4.86
N PHE A 173 -5.45 9.87 5.66
CA PHE A 173 -6.54 9.25 6.40
C PHE A 173 -7.02 10.14 7.53
N MET A 174 -8.35 10.27 7.66
CA MET A 174 -8.97 11.04 8.73
C MET A 174 -9.12 10.19 9.99
N MET A 175 -8.79 10.76 11.13
CA MET A 175 -8.88 10.14 12.46
C MET A 175 -9.34 11.16 13.51
N PRO A 176 -9.87 10.73 14.66
CA PRO A 176 -10.22 11.65 15.74
C PRO A 176 -9.05 12.55 16.14
N LYS A 177 -9.31 13.81 16.44
CA LYS A 177 -8.29 14.83 16.82
C LYS A 177 -7.35 14.31 17.91
N ARG A 178 -7.90 13.68 18.97
CA ARG A 178 -7.10 13.11 20.06
C ARG A 178 -6.06 12.07 19.60
N ILE A 179 -6.34 11.38 18.47
CA ILE A 179 -5.41 10.42 17.86
C ILE A 179 -4.48 11.15 16.90
N ALA A 180 -5.02 12.06 16.07
CA ALA A 180 -4.26 12.82 15.09
C ALA A 180 -3.19 13.74 15.72
N GLU A 181 -3.40 14.20 16.95
CA GLU A 181 -2.42 15.01 17.70
C GLU A 181 -1.23 14.19 18.22
N THR A 182 -1.24 12.85 18.07
CA THR A 182 -0.04 12.03 18.34
C THR A 182 1.13 12.54 17.49
N PRO A 183 2.33 12.74 18.08
CA PRO A 183 3.51 13.16 17.35
C PRO A 183 3.72 12.32 16.08
N PRO A 184 4.10 12.92 14.95
CA PRO A 184 4.14 12.21 13.66
C PRO A 184 5.22 11.12 13.58
N ASP A 185 6.16 11.09 14.51
CA ASP A 185 7.20 10.06 14.68
C ASP A 185 6.80 8.95 15.67
N LYS A 186 5.64 9.05 16.31
CA LYS A 186 5.09 8.08 17.26
C LYS A 186 3.88 7.36 16.67
N ALA A 187 3.76 6.07 17.00
CA ALA A 187 2.58 5.28 16.65
C ALA A 187 1.34 5.81 17.38
N ILE A 188 0.21 5.83 16.64
CA ILE A 188 -1.09 6.17 17.23
C ILE A 188 -1.50 5.10 18.27
N PRO A 189 -2.14 5.52 19.39
CA PRO A 189 -2.50 4.61 20.48
C PRO A 189 -3.71 3.73 20.17
N GLU A 190 -4.58 4.14 19.26
CA GLU A 190 -5.87 3.51 18.97
C GLU A 190 -6.11 3.41 17.47
N GLN A 191 -6.78 2.33 17.03
CA GLN A 191 -7.16 2.11 15.62
C GLN A 191 -8.64 2.47 15.43
N ILE A 192 -8.98 3.75 15.59
CA ILE A 192 -10.33 4.28 15.43
C ILE A 192 -10.37 5.18 14.20
N GLY A 193 -11.10 4.76 13.19
CA GLY A 193 -11.39 5.50 11.96
C GLY A 193 -12.88 5.71 11.75
N SER A 194 -13.24 6.14 10.55
CA SER A 194 -14.63 6.28 10.07
C SER A 194 -14.87 5.43 8.81
N GLY A 195 -13.98 4.49 8.53
CA GLY A 195 -14.00 3.65 7.32
C GLY A 195 -15.06 2.55 7.33
N PRO A 196 -15.16 1.79 6.23
CA PRO A 196 -16.21 0.80 6.01
C PRO A 196 -16.07 -0.45 6.90
N PHE A 197 -14.89 -0.69 7.48
CA PHE A 197 -14.64 -1.79 8.41
C PHE A 197 -14.06 -1.29 9.73
N LYS A 198 -14.33 -2.03 10.81
CA LYS A 198 -13.74 -1.84 12.15
C LYS A 198 -12.64 -2.87 12.36
N PHE A 199 -11.49 -2.43 12.85
CA PHE A 199 -10.38 -3.32 13.20
C PHE A 199 -10.67 -4.04 14.53
N VAL A 200 -10.50 -5.37 14.55
CA VAL A 200 -10.74 -6.20 15.74
C VAL A 200 -9.41 -6.39 16.49
N GLN A 201 -9.04 -5.40 17.30
CA GLN A 201 -7.78 -5.38 18.04
C GLN A 201 -7.55 -6.63 18.90
N ALA A 202 -8.61 -7.20 19.49
CA ALA A 202 -8.53 -8.39 20.35
C ALA A 202 -8.10 -9.67 19.61
N GLU A 203 -8.29 -9.71 18.28
CA GLU A 203 -7.92 -10.84 17.43
C GLU A 203 -6.68 -10.58 16.58
N PHE A 204 -6.10 -9.40 16.68
CA PHE A 204 -4.88 -9.07 15.96
C PHE A 204 -3.67 -9.82 16.54
N GLN A 205 -2.99 -10.54 15.69
CA GLN A 205 -1.73 -11.23 15.99
C GLN A 205 -0.70 -10.75 14.96
N PRO A 206 0.20 -9.83 15.34
CA PRO A 206 1.19 -9.28 14.42
C PRO A 206 1.97 -10.35 13.67
N GLY A 207 2.02 -10.25 12.36
CA GLY A 207 2.70 -11.21 11.50
C GLY A 207 1.93 -12.53 11.26
N VAL A 208 0.74 -12.70 11.83
CA VAL A 208 -0.07 -13.93 11.71
C VAL A 208 -1.46 -13.65 11.17
N LYS A 209 -2.21 -12.77 11.84
CA LYS A 209 -3.62 -12.51 11.49
C LYS A 209 -4.04 -11.08 11.81
N ALA A 210 -4.79 -10.46 10.89
CA ALA A 210 -5.52 -9.22 11.12
C ALA A 210 -7.00 -9.42 10.77
N VAL A 211 -7.89 -8.86 11.57
CA VAL A 211 -9.32 -9.09 11.48
C VAL A 211 -10.08 -7.79 11.41
N TYR A 212 -11.05 -7.76 10.53
CA TYR A 212 -11.91 -6.60 10.27
C TYR A 212 -13.37 -7.02 10.24
N GLU A 213 -14.22 -6.27 10.91
CA GLU A 213 -15.67 -6.44 10.90
C GLU A 213 -16.36 -5.29 10.17
N LYS A 214 -17.47 -5.57 9.52
CA LYS A 214 -18.32 -4.56 8.88
C LYS A 214 -18.67 -3.44 9.84
N ASN A 215 -18.38 -2.21 9.46
CA ASN A 215 -18.91 -1.04 10.16
C ASN A 215 -20.40 -0.83 9.78
N LYS A 216 -21.30 -1.22 10.67
CA LYS A 216 -22.76 -1.12 10.44
C LYS A 216 -23.27 0.31 10.40
N ASP A 217 -22.51 1.26 10.99
CA ASP A 217 -22.85 2.69 11.04
C ASP A 217 -22.24 3.47 9.86
N TYR A 218 -21.46 2.81 8.97
CA TYR A 218 -20.88 3.47 7.82
C TYR A 218 -21.96 3.89 6.83
N VAL A 219 -21.94 5.17 6.43
CA VAL A 219 -22.85 5.74 5.43
C VAL A 219 -22.10 5.86 4.10
N PRO A 220 -22.28 4.91 3.15
CA PRO A 220 -21.64 5.00 1.85
C PRO A 220 -22.16 6.18 1.02
N ARG A 221 -21.34 6.69 0.10
CA ARG A 221 -21.82 7.61 -0.95
C ARG A 221 -22.80 6.88 -1.89
N LYS A 222 -23.60 7.66 -2.61
CA LYS A 222 -24.58 7.12 -3.56
C LYS A 222 -23.98 6.84 -4.94
N GLU A 223 -22.88 7.48 -5.28
CA GLU A 223 -22.17 7.30 -6.54
C GLU A 223 -21.62 5.88 -6.64
N PRO A 224 -21.57 5.29 -7.85
CA PRO A 224 -20.96 3.98 -8.04
C PRO A 224 -19.52 3.94 -7.53
N PRO A 225 -19.05 2.80 -6.97
CA PRO A 225 -17.67 2.67 -6.56
C PRO A 225 -16.73 2.74 -7.76
N SER A 226 -15.64 3.48 -7.62
CA SER A 226 -14.57 3.58 -8.62
C SER A 226 -13.24 3.76 -7.89
N TRP A 227 -12.40 2.74 -7.90
CA TRP A 227 -11.19 2.67 -7.08
C TRP A 227 -11.49 2.98 -5.59
N THR A 228 -10.86 4.04 -5.04
CA THR A 228 -11.06 4.45 -3.65
C THR A 228 -12.21 5.45 -3.45
N SER A 229 -12.87 5.85 -4.53
CA SER A 229 -13.98 6.82 -4.52
C SER A 229 -15.35 6.16 -4.64
N GLY A 230 -16.40 6.94 -4.37
CA GLY A 230 -17.80 6.53 -4.49
C GLY A 230 -18.31 5.68 -3.33
N GLY A 231 -19.31 4.88 -3.59
CA GLY A 231 -20.01 4.10 -2.58
C GLY A 231 -19.22 2.88 -2.10
N LYS A 232 -18.68 2.95 -0.90
CA LYS A 232 -17.98 1.81 -0.24
C LYS A 232 -19.01 0.93 0.48
N VAL A 233 -19.70 0.09 -0.27
CA VAL A 233 -20.77 -0.79 0.25
C VAL A 233 -20.18 -2.13 0.70
N VAL A 234 -20.19 -2.40 2.00
CA VAL A 234 -19.73 -3.69 2.55
C VAL A 234 -20.86 -4.72 2.51
N LYS A 235 -20.64 -5.85 1.83
CA LYS A 235 -21.64 -6.93 1.64
C LYS A 235 -21.34 -8.19 2.45
N VAL A 236 -20.15 -8.26 3.06
CA VAL A 236 -19.72 -9.35 3.95
C VAL A 236 -19.66 -8.88 5.40
N ASP A 237 -19.70 -9.79 6.36
CA ASP A 237 -19.68 -9.42 7.77
C ASP A 237 -18.27 -9.23 8.30
N ARG A 238 -17.31 -9.96 7.69
CA ARG A 238 -15.95 -10.07 8.21
C ARG A 238 -14.92 -10.26 7.10
N VAL A 239 -13.72 -9.72 7.29
CA VAL A 239 -12.54 -9.97 6.47
C VAL A 239 -11.39 -10.37 7.38
N GLU A 240 -10.73 -11.47 7.08
CA GLU A 240 -9.55 -11.96 7.79
C GLU A 240 -8.36 -11.97 6.86
N TRP A 241 -7.30 -11.26 7.22
CA TRP A 241 -6.01 -11.39 6.56
C TRP A 241 -5.17 -12.37 7.34
N ILE A 242 -4.73 -13.42 6.67
CA ILE A 242 -3.87 -14.45 7.28
C ILE A 242 -2.53 -14.49 6.57
N THR A 243 -1.47 -14.74 7.33
CA THR A 243 -0.12 -14.87 6.79
C THR A 243 0.16 -16.32 6.43
N MET A 244 0.54 -16.56 5.19
CA MET A 244 1.03 -17.86 4.71
C MET A 244 2.39 -17.64 4.02
N ALA A 245 3.47 -18.06 4.67
CA ALA A 245 4.82 -17.83 4.17
C ALA A 245 5.18 -18.72 2.96
N ASP A 246 4.60 -19.91 2.87
CA ASP A 246 4.82 -20.83 1.76
C ASP A 246 3.80 -20.64 0.64
N ALA A 247 4.28 -20.30 -0.55
CA ALA A 247 3.44 -19.98 -1.69
C ALA A 247 2.59 -21.17 -2.17
N GLN A 248 3.12 -22.42 -2.11
CA GLN A 248 2.37 -23.60 -2.52
C GLN A 248 1.27 -23.93 -1.51
N THR A 249 1.54 -23.77 -0.23
CA THR A 249 0.54 -23.92 0.84
C THR A 249 -0.61 -22.93 0.65
N ALA A 250 -0.31 -21.66 0.34
CA ALA A 250 -1.33 -20.65 0.08
C ALA A 250 -2.17 -20.98 -1.17
N VAL A 251 -1.55 -21.46 -2.24
CA VAL A 251 -2.27 -21.92 -3.44
C VAL A 251 -3.17 -23.12 -3.13
N ASN A 252 -2.69 -24.10 -2.38
CA ASN A 252 -3.48 -25.26 -1.99
C ASN A 252 -4.69 -24.83 -1.12
N ALA A 253 -4.49 -23.90 -0.18
CA ALA A 253 -5.56 -23.35 0.66
C ALA A 253 -6.61 -22.58 -0.17
N LEU A 254 -6.19 -21.86 -1.23
CA LEU A 254 -7.12 -21.21 -2.15
C LEU A 254 -7.94 -22.26 -2.95
N GLN A 255 -7.29 -23.32 -3.41
CA GLN A 255 -7.95 -24.39 -4.16
C GLN A 255 -8.91 -25.22 -3.32
N SER A 256 -8.58 -25.49 -2.04
CA SER A 256 -9.47 -26.21 -1.10
C SER A 256 -10.63 -25.35 -0.60
N GLY A 257 -10.50 -24.01 -0.63
CA GLY A 257 -11.50 -23.07 -0.12
C GLY A 257 -11.27 -22.62 1.32
N ASP A 258 -10.10 -22.92 1.88
CA ASP A 258 -9.69 -22.42 3.20
C ASP A 258 -9.40 -20.91 3.18
N ILE A 259 -9.03 -20.40 2.01
CA ILE A 259 -8.95 -18.97 1.71
C ILE A 259 -9.72 -18.62 0.43
N ASP A 260 -10.11 -17.37 0.30
CA ASP A 260 -10.94 -16.88 -0.81
C ASP A 260 -10.16 -16.02 -1.81
N PHE A 261 -9.11 -15.34 -1.34
CA PHE A 261 -8.39 -14.31 -2.10
C PHE A 261 -6.89 -14.37 -1.81
N MET A 262 -6.08 -14.21 -2.86
CA MET A 262 -4.62 -14.00 -2.80
C MET A 262 -4.27 -12.72 -3.57
N GLU A 263 -3.59 -11.78 -2.91
CA GLU A 263 -3.22 -10.52 -3.55
C GLU A 263 -2.14 -10.69 -4.62
N ASN A 264 -1.02 -11.30 -4.27
CA ASN A 264 0.13 -11.47 -5.16
C ASN A 264 0.65 -12.91 -5.10
N PRO A 265 0.00 -13.89 -5.76
CA PRO A 265 0.54 -15.25 -5.87
C PRO A 265 1.89 -15.25 -6.59
N SER A 266 2.71 -16.25 -6.36
CA SER A 266 3.95 -16.44 -7.11
C SER A 266 3.65 -16.59 -8.60
N PHE A 267 4.40 -15.88 -9.44
CA PHE A 267 4.23 -15.93 -10.90
C PHE A 267 4.35 -17.35 -11.46
N ASP A 268 5.23 -18.16 -10.88
CA ASP A 268 5.42 -19.58 -11.28
C ASP A 268 4.18 -20.44 -11.08
N LEU A 269 3.29 -20.07 -10.15
CA LEU A 269 2.07 -20.81 -9.83
C LEU A 269 0.83 -20.27 -10.56
N LEU A 270 0.94 -19.13 -11.27
CA LEU A 270 -0.18 -18.57 -12.04
C LEU A 270 -0.76 -19.52 -13.09
N PRO A 271 0.05 -20.28 -13.87
CA PRO A 271 -0.51 -21.24 -14.83
C PRO A 271 -1.40 -22.30 -14.17
N LEU A 272 -1.03 -22.79 -12.98
CA LEU A 272 -1.83 -23.73 -12.22
C LEU A 272 -3.16 -23.13 -11.77
N LEU A 273 -3.13 -21.89 -11.29
CA LEU A 273 -4.32 -21.18 -10.84
C LEU A 273 -5.23 -20.79 -12.00
N ALA A 274 -4.68 -20.35 -13.13
CA ALA A 274 -5.43 -20.01 -14.33
C ALA A 274 -6.12 -21.21 -14.98
N ALA A 275 -5.54 -22.43 -14.86
CA ALA A 275 -6.14 -23.66 -15.35
C ALA A 275 -7.33 -24.13 -14.49
N ASN A 276 -7.48 -23.64 -13.27
CA ASN A 276 -8.57 -24.02 -12.38
C ASN A 276 -9.82 -23.17 -12.71
N LYS A 277 -10.89 -23.84 -13.19
CA LYS A 277 -12.15 -23.20 -13.61
C LYS A 277 -12.90 -22.46 -12.48
N ASP A 278 -12.61 -22.78 -11.21
CA ASP A 278 -13.24 -22.16 -10.05
C ASP A 278 -12.49 -20.91 -9.56
N MET A 279 -11.35 -20.60 -10.20
CA MET A 279 -10.53 -19.43 -9.90
C MET A 279 -10.68 -18.34 -10.95
N LYS A 280 -10.49 -17.10 -10.52
CA LYS A 280 -10.30 -15.94 -11.40
C LYS A 280 -8.92 -15.36 -11.16
N VAL A 281 -8.14 -15.19 -12.22
CA VAL A 281 -6.83 -14.54 -12.22
C VAL A 281 -6.97 -13.24 -12.98
N GLU A 282 -6.63 -12.10 -12.36
CA GLU A 282 -6.76 -10.80 -13.01
C GLU A 282 -5.75 -9.79 -12.45
N THR A 283 -5.17 -8.98 -13.34
CA THR A 283 -4.35 -7.84 -12.97
C THR A 283 -5.26 -6.66 -12.62
N LEU A 284 -5.42 -6.39 -11.33
CA LEU A 284 -6.27 -5.30 -10.83
C LEU A 284 -5.59 -3.93 -10.97
N ASN A 285 -4.27 -3.87 -10.76
CA ASN A 285 -3.48 -2.66 -10.96
C ASN A 285 -2.92 -2.57 -12.38
N LYS A 286 -3.55 -1.79 -13.24
CA LYS A 286 -3.17 -1.63 -14.66
C LYS A 286 -1.96 -0.72 -14.89
N LEU A 287 -1.58 0.10 -13.91
CA LEU A 287 -0.32 0.86 -13.96
C LEU A 287 0.88 0.02 -13.53
N GLY A 288 0.64 -1.12 -12.88
CA GLY A 288 1.68 -2.00 -12.38
C GLY A 288 2.53 -1.38 -11.28
N PHE A 289 3.69 -1.95 -11.12
CA PHE A 289 4.69 -1.57 -10.12
C PHE A 289 6.00 -1.24 -10.83
N GLN A 290 6.64 -0.15 -10.43
CA GLN A 290 8.04 0.11 -10.76
C GLN A 290 8.92 -0.51 -9.68
N THR A 291 9.82 -1.41 -10.07
CA THR A 291 10.84 -1.93 -9.15
C THR A 291 12.10 -1.09 -9.20
N LEU A 292 12.77 -0.92 -8.07
CA LEU A 292 13.94 -0.06 -7.97
C LEU A 292 14.96 -0.52 -6.92
N GLY A 293 16.22 -0.16 -7.18
CA GLY A 293 17.33 -0.24 -6.24
C GLY A 293 17.60 1.13 -5.61
N ARG A 294 17.61 1.19 -4.28
CA ARG A 294 17.84 2.40 -3.49
C ARG A 294 19.16 2.36 -2.78
N MET A 295 19.99 3.39 -2.99
CA MET A 295 21.29 3.54 -2.33
C MET A 295 21.21 4.50 -1.14
N ASN A 296 22.09 4.28 -0.16
CA ASN A 296 22.27 5.16 0.98
C ASN A 296 23.41 6.16 0.70
N PHE A 297 23.07 7.44 0.62
CA PHE A 297 24.02 8.52 0.30
C PHE A 297 24.86 8.98 1.49
N LEU A 298 24.55 8.53 2.71
CA LEU A 298 25.17 9.02 3.92
C LEU A 298 26.57 8.45 4.17
N TYR A 299 26.87 7.29 3.55
CA TYR A 299 28.07 6.51 3.88
C TYR A 299 28.72 5.90 2.66
N PRO A 300 30.07 5.67 2.72
CA PRO A 300 30.75 4.89 1.69
C PRO A 300 30.11 3.52 1.46
N PRO A 301 30.15 3.04 0.21
CA PRO A 301 30.76 3.65 -0.95
C PRO A 301 29.82 4.60 -1.71
N PHE A 302 28.54 4.68 -1.37
CA PHE A 302 27.52 5.40 -2.16
C PHE A 302 27.34 6.89 -1.81
N ASP A 303 28.15 7.45 -0.91
CA ASP A 303 28.35 8.89 -0.78
C ASP A 303 29.07 9.48 -2.02
N ASN A 304 29.83 8.67 -2.75
CA ASN A 304 30.54 9.07 -3.98
C ASN A 304 29.68 8.82 -5.24
N VAL A 305 29.36 9.89 -5.97
CA VAL A 305 28.55 9.83 -7.20
C VAL A 305 29.18 8.98 -8.31
N LYS A 306 30.51 8.94 -8.44
CA LYS A 306 31.19 8.10 -9.44
C LYS A 306 30.98 6.62 -9.16
N ILE A 307 31.00 6.23 -7.88
CA ILE A 307 30.72 4.84 -7.48
C ILE A 307 29.23 4.51 -7.71
N ARG A 308 28.32 5.44 -7.43
CA ARG A 308 26.89 5.24 -7.75
C ARG A 308 26.66 5.08 -9.26
N ARG A 309 27.38 5.85 -10.10
CA ARG A 309 27.30 5.71 -11.57
C ARG A 309 27.80 4.35 -12.05
N ALA A 310 28.92 3.86 -11.50
CA ALA A 310 29.39 2.51 -11.78
C ALA A 310 28.34 1.45 -11.40
N ALA A 311 27.69 1.60 -10.24
CA ALA A 311 26.61 0.70 -9.84
C ALA A 311 25.38 0.79 -10.78
N PHE A 312 24.99 1.98 -11.22
CA PHE A 312 23.92 2.19 -12.21
C PHE A 312 24.23 1.49 -13.54
N LEU A 313 25.44 1.69 -14.08
CA LEU A 313 25.88 1.09 -15.33
C LEU A 313 25.97 -0.45 -15.25
N ALA A 314 26.25 -1.00 -14.08
CA ALA A 314 26.29 -2.44 -13.86
C ALA A 314 24.89 -3.08 -13.91
N MET A 315 23.83 -2.33 -13.63
CA MET A 315 22.47 -2.87 -13.60
C MET A 315 21.92 -3.13 -14.99
N SER A 316 21.06 -4.15 -15.07
CA SER A 316 20.25 -4.48 -16.24
C SER A 316 18.85 -4.88 -15.78
N GLN A 317 17.82 -4.31 -16.43
CA GLN A 317 16.44 -4.58 -16.04
C GLN A 317 16.00 -6.00 -16.40
N LYS A 318 16.38 -6.49 -17.58
CA LYS A 318 15.88 -7.79 -18.05
C LYS A 318 16.22 -8.96 -17.11
N PRO A 319 17.46 -9.16 -16.65
CA PRO A 319 17.77 -10.22 -15.69
C PRO A 319 17.00 -10.11 -14.37
N VAL A 320 16.76 -8.88 -13.91
CA VAL A 320 15.98 -8.64 -12.69
C VAL A 320 14.51 -9.02 -12.90
N LEU A 321 13.92 -8.60 -14.03
CA LEU A 321 12.52 -8.88 -14.37
C LEU A 321 12.28 -10.37 -14.70
N ASP A 322 13.22 -11.02 -15.39
CA ASP A 322 13.18 -12.46 -15.65
C ASP A 322 13.19 -13.26 -14.34
N ALA A 323 14.06 -12.88 -13.39
CA ALA A 323 14.14 -13.55 -12.10
C ALA A 323 12.94 -13.23 -11.17
N LEU A 324 12.36 -12.05 -11.30
CA LEU A 324 11.22 -11.61 -10.50
C LEU A 324 9.90 -12.21 -11.00
N VAL A 325 9.69 -12.20 -12.31
CA VAL A 325 8.39 -12.46 -12.97
C VAL A 325 8.44 -13.71 -13.85
N GLY A 326 9.51 -13.90 -14.63
CA GLY A 326 9.68 -15.00 -15.57
C GLY A 326 8.84 -14.85 -16.86
N ASN A 327 7.52 -14.66 -16.73
CA ASN A 327 6.63 -14.51 -17.88
C ASN A 327 6.61 -13.06 -18.39
N PRO A 328 7.03 -12.81 -19.67
CA PRO A 328 7.06 -11.46 -20.27
C PRO A 328 5.69 -10.76 -20.37
N GLU A 329 4.58 -11.48 -20.27
CA GLU A 329 3.24 -10.87 -20.24
C GLU A 329 2.99 -10.01 -19.01
N TYR A 330 3.71 -10.29 -17.91
CA TYR A 330 3.54 -9.61 -16.63
C TYR A 330 4.66 -8.63 -16.30
N TYR A 331 5.56 -8.30 -17.24
CA TYR A 331 6.54 -7.26 -17.03
C TYR A 331 6.84 -6.43 -18.28
N LYS A 332 7.46 -5.29 -18.07
CA LYS A 332 7.92 -4.39 -19.13
C LYS A 332 9.28 -3.80 -18.77
N VAL A 333 10.24 -3.90 -19.68
CA VAL A 333 11.46 -3.10 -19.63
C VAL A 333 11.06 -1.63 -19.77
N CYS A 334 11.41 -0.82 -18.77
CA CYS A 334 10.97 0.57 -18.66
C CYS A 334 12.02 1.40 -17.92
N GLY A 335 12.72 2.26 -18.65
CA GLY A 335 13.73 3.15 -18.07
C GLY A 335 13.21 4.46 -17.53
N ALA A 336 11.90 4.71 -17.61
CA ALA A 336 11.32 5.95 -17.15
C ALA A 336 11.30 6.06 -15.62
N VAL A 337 11.63 7.25 -15.10
CA VAL A 337 11.44 7.60 -13.69
C VAL A 337 9.95 7.73 -13.36
N PHE A 338 9.14 8.20 -14.31
CA PHE A 338 7.70 8.39 -14.19
C PHE A 338 6.93 7.37 -15.05
N VAL A 339 6.73 6.20 -14.56
CA VAL A 339 5.96 5.06 -15.13
C VAL A 339 5.73 5.09 -16.63
N CYS A 340 6.27 4.12 -17.36
CA CYS A 340 6.08 3.99 -18.80
C CYS A 340 4.59 3.93 -19.19
N GLY A 341 4.23 4.67 -20.25
CA GLY A 341 2.86 4.78 -20.73
C GLY A 341 2.07 5.94 -20.11
N THR A 342 2.69 6.75 -19.25
CA THR A 342 2.10 7.98 -18.70
C THR A 342 2.63 9.22 -19.44
N PRO A 343 1.93 10.38 -19.36
CA PRO A 343 2.31 11.58 -20.09
C PRO A 343 3.68 12.15 -19.77
N LEU A 344 4.24 11.91 -18.60
CA LEU A 344 5.53 12.42 -18.15
C LEU A 344 6.68 11.43 -18.36
N ALA A 345 6.39 10.22 -18.85
CA ALA A 345 7.39 9.20 -19.06
C ALA A 345 8.36 9.58 -20.20
N THR A 346 9.64 9.39 -19.96
CA THR A 346 10.71 9.41 -20.98
C THR A 346 11.71 8.31 -20.64
N GLU A 347 12.32 7.72 -21.66
CA GLU A 347 13.36 6.69 -21.49
C GLU A 347 14.78 7.23 -21.73
N ALA A 348 14.91 8.54 -21.92
CA ALA A 348 16.20 9.17 -22.18
C ALA A 348 17.20 8.93 -21.03
N GLY A 349 18.42 8.49 -21.37
CA GLY A 349 19.51 8.21 -20.43
C GLY A 349 19.43 6.86 -19.72
N SER A 350 18.45 6.01 -20.08
CA SER A 350 18.25 4.68 -19.47
C SER A 350 18.82 3.51 -20.28
N GLU A 351 19.50 3.77 -21.39
CA GLU A 351 19.92 2.78 -22.39
C GLU A 351 20.76 1.65 -21.79
N SER A 352 21.64 1.96 -20.84
CA SER A 352 22.45 0.94 -20.16
C SER A 352 21.60 -0.04 -19.35
N LEU A 353 20.53 0.46 -18.71
CA LEU A 353 19.61 -0.36 -17.92
C LEU A 353 18.70 -1.21 -18.82
N THR A 354 18.15 -0.59 -19.88
CA THR A 354 17.13 -1.21 -20.73
C THR A 354 17.71 -2.18 -21.74
N LYS A 355 18.92 -1.89 -22.26
CA LYS A 355 19.67 -2.78 -23.19
C LYS A 355 20.64 -3.71 -22.47
N GLY A 356 20.98 -3.47 -21.20
CA GLY A 356 21.89 -4.28 -20.39
C GLY A 356 23.35 -4.28 -20.92
N ASN A 357 23.78 -3.20 -21.55
CA ASN A 357 25.09 -3.11 -22.20
C ASN A 357 26.13 -2.26 -21.44
N GLY A 358 25.83 -1.87 -20.19
CA GLY A 358 26.66 -0.96 -19.40
C GLY A 358 27.83 -1.60 -18.64
N MET A 359 27.93 -2.95 -18.57
CA MET A 359 28.89 -3.65 -17.68
C MET A 359 30.37 -3.30 -17.94
N ALA A 360 30.78 -3.17 -19.19
CA ALA A 360 32.19 -2.81 -19.52
C ALA A 360 32.51 -1.39 -19.00
N GLU A 361 31.60 -0.43 -19.18
CA GLU A 361 31.78 0.92 -18.69
C GLU A 361 31.65 0.99 -17.16
N ALA A 362 30.79 0.17 -16.56
CA ALA A 362 30.69 0.05 -15.10
C ALA A 362 32.05 -0.35 -14.45
N LYS A 363 32.73 -1.33 -15.02
CA LYS A 363 34.08 -1.76 -14.56
C LYS A 363 35.12 -0.65 -14.67
N LYS A 364 35.12 0.08 -15.78
CA LYS A 364 35.99 1.23 -16.02
C LYS A 364 35.72 2.37 -15.06
N GLU A 365 34.44 2.77 -14.91
CA GLU A 365 34.05 3.82 -13.98
C GLU A 365 34.35 3.47 -12.53
N LEU A 366 34.13 2.22 -12.12
CA LEU A 366 34.49 1.76 -10.78
C LEU A 366 36.00 1.84 -10.51
N ALA A 367 36.83 1.39 -11.45
CA ALA A 367 38.27 1.47 -11.33
C ALA A 367 38.80 2.92 -11.24
N ALA A 368 38.12 3.87 -11.92
CA ALA A 368 38.46 5.29 -11.91
C ALA A 368 37.81 6.08 -10.75
N SER A 369 36.93 5.46 -9.98
CA SER A 369 36.10 6.15 -8.96
C SER A 369 36.82 6.37 -7.63
N GLY A 370 37.94 5.66 -7.39
CA GLY A 370 38.58 5.59 -6.08
C GLY A 370 37.96 4.58 -5.11
N TYR A 371 37.18 3.62 -5.62
CA TYR A 371 36.59 2.56 -4.79
C TYR A 371 37.69 1.73 -4.10
N ASP A 372 37.67 1.69 -2.77
CA ASP A 372 38.68 1.04 -1.91
C ASP A 372 38.37 -0.41 -1.56
N GLY A 373 37.23 -0.94 -2.06
CA GLY A 373 36.75 -2.26 -1.73
C GLY A 373 35.89 -2.32 -0.48
N THR A 374 35.40 -1.19 0.02
CA THR A 374 34.37 -1.14 1.09
C THR A 374 33.15 -1.96 0.68
N PRO A 375 32.73 -2.96 1.49
CA PRO A 375 31.59 -3.81 1.13
C PRO A 375 30.28 -3.03 1.01
N VAL A 376 29.52 -3.34 -0.02
CA VAL A 376 28.13 -2.86 -0.20
C VAL A 376 27.20 -3.79 0.59
N VAL A 377 26.65 -3.30 1.70
CA VAL A 377 25.65 -4.03 2.50
C VAL A 377 24.29 -3.93 1.81
N VAL A 378 23.82 -5.07 1.30
CA VAL A 378 22.53 -5.21 0.59
C VAL A 378 21.54 -5.94 1.47
N MET A 379 20.41 -5.29 1.80
CA MET A 379 19.31 -5.96 2.51
C MET A 379 18.48 -6.79 1.53
N ALA A 380 18.27 -8.08 1.85
CA ALA A 380 17.61 -9.04 0.96
C ALA A 380 16.43 -9.73 1.68
N PRO A 381 15.19 -9.23 1.53
CA PRO A 381 14.00 -9.90 2.08
C PRO A 381 13.70 -11.19 1.33
N GLY A 382 13.45 -12.29 2.06
CA GLY A 382 13.16 -13.59 1.48
C GLY A 382 11.68 -14.00 1.46
N ASP A 383 10.86 -13.27 2.18
CA ASP A 383 9.45 -13.59 2.49
C ASP A 383 8.43 -12.93 1.55
N VAL A 384 8.80 -11.87 0.81
CA VAL A 384 7.93 -11.18 -0.14
C VAL A 384 8.26 -11.58 -1.56
N VAL A 385 7.33 -12.26 -2.23
CA VAL A 385 7.51 -12.82 -3.59
C VAL A 385 8.04 -11.79 -4.58
N THR A 386 7.50 -10.56 -4.54
CA THR A 386 7.85 -9.47 -5.46
C THR A 386 9.11 -8.69 -5.08
N LEU A 387 9.83 -9.11 -4.03
CA LEU A 387 11.06 -8.44 -3.57
C LEU A 387 12.27 -9.37 -3.47
N LYS A 388 12.07 -10.69 -3.34
CA LYS A 388 13.14 -11.65 -3.02
C LYS A 388 14.21 -11.79 -4.11
N ALA A 389 13.84 -11.67 -5.38
CA ALA A 389 14.78 -11.89 -6.50
C ALA A 389 15.68 -10.69 -6.78
N GLN A 390 15.18 -9.47 -6.62
CA GLN A 390 15.87 -8.23 -6.99
C GLN A 390 17.25 -8.07 -6.34
N PRO A 391 17.40 -8.18 -5.00
CA PRO A 391 18.69 -7.99 -4.35
C PRO A 391 19.72 -9.05 -4.74
N ILE A 392 19.28 -10.26 -5.04
CA ILE A 392 20.17 -11.39 -5.41
C ILE A 392 20.78 -11.14 -6.79
N VAL A 393 19.93 -10.80 -7.80
CA VAL A 393 20.40 -10.50 -9.15
C VAL A 393 21.27 -9.25 -9.15
N ALA A 394 20.84 -8.19 -8.46
CA ALA A 394 21.63 -6.96 -8.37
C ALA A 394 22.99 -7.18 -7.69
N ALA A 395 23.05 -7.98 -6.62
CA ALA A 395 24.32 -8.33 -5.98
C ALA A 395 25.27 -9.09 -6.92
N GLN A 396 24.74 -9.97 -7.77
CA GLN A 396 25.53 -10.66 -8.79
C GLN A 396 26.10 -9.67 -9.81
N LEU A 397 25.28 -8.77 -10.35
CA LEU A 397 25.70 -7.75 -11.31
C LEU A 397 26.74 -6.79 -10.70
N LEU A 398 26.56 -6.37 -9.46
CA LEU A 398 27.55 -5.56 -8.75
C LEU A 398 28.87 -6.29 -8.57
N ARG A 399 28.87 -7.57 -8.19
CA ARG A 399 30.10 -8.38 -8.07
C ARG A 399 30.80 -8.53 -9.41
N GLU A 400 30.07 -8.74 -10.50
CA GLU A 400 30.63 -8.79 -11.86
C GLU A 400 31.29 -7.47 -12.24
N ALA A 401 30.76 -6.33 -11.83
CA ALA A 401 31.38 -5.02 -12.04
C ALA A 401 32.61 -4.77 -11.16
N GLY A 402 32.87 -5.60 -10.13
CA GLY A 402 34.03 -5.51 -9.25
C GLY A 402 33.72 -5.00 -7.83
N PHE A 403 32.46 -4.81 -7.47
CA PHE A 403 32.07 -4.46 -6.09
C PHE A 403 32.22 -5.66 -5.14
N LYS A 404 32.67 -5.41 -3.92
CA LYS A 404 32.45 -6.34 -2.81
C LYS A 404 31.05 -6.18 -2.28
N VAL A 405 30.28 -7.26 -2.21
CA VAL A 405 28.86 -7.21 -1.81
C VAL A 405 28.60 -8.16 -0.67
N ASP A 406 28.07 -7.62 0.42
CA ASP A 406 27.56 -8.32 1.60
C ASP A 406 26.04 -8.37 1.52
N VAL A 407 25.49 -9.54 1.17
CA VAL A 407 24.03 -9.76 1.09
C VAL A 407 23.54 -10.25 2.43
N GLN A 408 22.71 -9.45 3.08
CA GLN A 408 22.13 -9.75 4.39
C GLN A 408 20.66 -10.18 4.23
N ALA A 409 20.43 -11.50 4.30
CA ALA A 409 19.11 -12.09 4.23
C ALA A 409 18.29 -11.75 5.50
N THR A 410 17.05 -11.37 5.31
CA THR A 410 16.13 -10.99 6.38
C THR A 410 14.67 -11.11 5.91
N ASP A 411 13.70 -10.73 6.74
CA ASP A 411 12.30 -10.53 6.36
C ASP A 411 12.03 -9.08 5.94
N TRP A 412 10.93 -8.86 5.23
CA TRP A 412 10.57 -7.53 4.72
C TRP A 412 10.30 -6.51 5.83
N GLN A 413 9.66 -6.92 6.93
CA GLN A 413 9.36 -6.00 8.01
C GLN A 413 10.63 -5.53 8.74
N THR A 414 11.65 -6.38 8.82
CA THR A 414 12.99 -6.00 9.26
C THR A 414 13.61 -4.98 8.29
N VAL A 415 13.48 -5.16 6.98
CA VAL A 415 13.91 -4.16 5.98
C VAL A 415 13.16 -2.85 6.18
N VAL A 416 11.83 -2.88 6.36
CA VAL A 416 10.99 -1.68 6.61
C VAL A 416 11.48 -0.88 7.82
N GLY A 417 11.80 -1.55 8.92
CA GLY A 417 12.36 -0.90 10.11
C GLY A 417 13.77 -0.39 9.89
N ARG A 418 14.65 -1.24 9.33
CA ARG A 418 16.08 -0.96 9.18
C ARG A 418 16.37 0.12 8.13
N ARG A 419 15.59 0.22 7.05
CA ARG A 419 15.79 1.25 6.01
C ARG A 419 15.64 2.68 6.54
N ALA A 420 14.93 2.87 7.65
CA ALA A 420 14.80 4.16 8.34
C ALA A 420 16.03 4.52 9.19
N SER A 421 16.93 3.57 9.44
CA SER A 421 18.14 3.80 10.24
C SER A 421 19.17 4.63 9.47
N GLN A 422 19.59 5.73 10.08
CA GLN A 422 20.70 6.58 9.59
C GLN A 422 22.05 6.19 10.18
N LYS A 423 22.18 4.99 10.75
CA LYS A 423 23.45 4.47 11.28
C LYS A 423 24.39 4.03 10.16
N PRO A 424 25.71 4.05 10.38
CA PRO A 424 26.67 3.43 9.45
C PRO A 424 26.37 1.95 9.21
N PRO A 425 26.71 1.38 8.04
CA PRO A 425 26.51 -0.03 7.75
C PRO A 425 27.11 -0.98 8.79
N LYS A 426 28.29 -0.63 9.34
CA LYS A 426 28.98 -1.39 10.40
C LYS A 426 28.26 -1.39 11.76
N GLU A 427 27.32 -0.46 11.97
CA GLU A 427 26.52 -0.31 13.20
C GLU A 427 25.06 -0.74 13.00
N GLY A 428 24.79 -1.62 12.04
CA GLY A 428 23.46 -2.10 11.71
C GLY A 428 22.71 -1.25 10.67
N GLY A 429 23.36 -0.25 10.06
CA GLY A 429 22.84 0.45 8.88
C GLY A 429 22.94 -0.39 7.61
N TRP A 430 22.85 0.25 6.46
CA TRP A 430 22.77 -0.40 5.15
C TRP A 430 23.35 0.49 4.05
N ASN A 431 23.70 -0.11 2.87
CA ASN A 431 24.10 0.63 1.69
C ASN A 431 23.07 0.56 0.57
N MET A 432 22.36 -0.57 0.42
CA MET A 432 21.38 -0.74 -0.64
C MET A 432 20.20 -1.60 -0.19
N PHE A 433 18.99 -1.22 -0.59
CA PHE A 433 17.79 -2.06 -0.51
C PHE A 433 16.97 -1.94 -1.80
N PHE A 434 16.05 -2.87 -1.98
CA PHE A 434 15.16 -2.93 -3.12
C PHE A 434 13.71 -2.79 -2.66
N THR A 435 12.90 -2.15 -3.49
CA THR A 435 11.47 -1.98 -3.22
C THR A 435 10.71 -1.75 -4.51
N ASN A 436 9.40 -1.77 -4.41
CA ASN A 436 8.50 -1.51 -5.51
C ASN A 436 7.63 -0.29 -5.18
N TRP A 437 7.34 0.52 -6.19
CA TRP A 437 6.33 1.56 -6.12
C TRP A 437 5.17 1.22 -7.03
N VAL A 438 3.94 1.41 -6.54
CA VAL A 438 2.78 1.40 -7.43
C VAL A 438 2.91 2.53 -8.43
N GLY A 439 2.47 2.30 -9.67
CA GLY A 439 2.58 3.31 -10.72
C GLY A 439 2.00 4.67 -10.33
N ALA A 440 0.91 4.67 -9.59
CA ALA A 440 0.28 5.90 -9.10
C ALA A 440 1.17 6.76 -8.19
N ASP A 441 2.11 6.18 -7.42
CA ASP A 441 3.01 6.91 -6.53
C ASP A 441 4.15 7.61 -7.26
N VAL A 442 4.49 7.15 -8.45
CA VAL A 442 5.64 7.64 -9.20
C VAL A 442 5.25 8.35 -10.50
N MET A 443 3.96 8.64 -10.70
CA MET A 443 3.44 9.29 -11.91
C MET A 443 3.93 10.72 -12.11
N ASN A 444 4.27 11.44 -11.04
CA ASN A 444 4.69 12.83 -11.14
C ASN A 444 5.78 13.19 -10.12
N PRO A 445 6.53 14.26 -10.35
CA PRO A 445 7.65 14.67 -9.49
C PRO A 445 7.30 14.93 -8.02
N VAL A 446 6.10 15.41 -7.72
CA VAL A 446 5.72 15.75 -6.34
C VAL A 446 5.30 14.50 -5.58
N ALA A 447 4.54 13.59 -6.23
CA ALA A 447 4.14 12.31 -5.63
C ALA A 447 5.32 11.35 -5.43
N ASN A 448 6.28 11.33 -6.35
CA ASN A 448 7.44 10.43 -6.27
C ASN A 448 8.40 10.84 -5.16
N VAL A 449 8.19 10.31 -3.95
CA VAL A 449 9.03 10.61 -2.78
C VAL A 449 10.46 10.09 -2.94
N SER A 450 10.70 9.08 -3.79
CA SER A 450 12.03 8.49 -3.98
C SER A 450 13.01 9.43 -4.68
N ILE A 451 12.53 10.48 -5.35
CA ILE A 451 13.40 11.51 -5.94
C ILE A 451 13.61 12.74 -5.04
N SER A 452 13.09 12.74 -3.80
CA SER A 452 13.29 13.85 -2.89
C SER A 452 14.77 14.09 -2.61
N GLY A 453 15.22 15.34 -2.82
CA GLY A 453 16.56 15.83 -2.54
C GLY A 453 16.72 16.51 -1.19
N LYS A 454 15.78 16.34 -0.25
CA LYS A 454 15.77 17.01 1.06
C LYS A 454 16.81 16.51 2.08
N GLY A 455 17.64 15.56 1.71
CA GLY A 455 18.69 15.01 2.58
C GLY A 455 18.18 14.37 3.86
N LYS A 456 19.00 14.38 4.91
CA LYS A 456 18.72 13.75 6.22
C LYS A 456 17.44 14.24 6.90
N ASN A 457 17.08 15.50 6.72
CA ASN A 457 16.09 16.20 7.55
C ASN A 457 14.70 16.31 6.90
N GLY A 458 14.40 15.49 5.90
CA GLY A 458 13.09 15.51 5.23
C GLY A 458 13.03 14.65 3.99
N GLY A 459 14.16 14.06 3.58
CA GLY A 459 14.24 13.14 2.44
C GLY A 459 13.75 11.74 2.78
N TRP A 460 13.32 11.02 1.77
CA TRP A 460 13.03 9.59 1.89
C TRP A 460 14.31 8.77 2.11
N PHE A 461 14.19 7.55 2.61
CA PHE A 461 15.29 6.65 2.96
C PHE A 461 16.39 6.61 1.87
N GLY A 462 17.65 6.63 2.28
CA GLY A 462 18.80 6.83 1.42
C GLY A 462 19.28 8.28 1.33
N TRP A 463 18.42 9.23 1.62
CA TRP A 463 18.69 10.65 1.94
C TRP A 463 19.60 11.40 0.96
N PRO A 464 19.32 11.38 -0.37
CA PRO A 464 20.06 12.24 -1.29
C PRO A 464 19.82 13.72 -0.90
N ASP A 465 20.90 14.49 -0.89
CA ASP A 465 20.87 15.93 -0.68
C ASP A 465 21.11 16.61 -2.03
N ASP A 466 20.03 17.08 -2.66
CA ASP A 466 20.05 17.68 -4.00
C ASP A 466 19.09 18.88 -4.09
N PRO A 467 19.57 20.09 -3.74
CA PRO A 467 18.75 21.31 -3.82
C PRO A 467 18.22 21.60 -5.23
N LYS A 468 18.96 21.22 -6.29
CA LYS A 468 18.51 21.39 -7.67
C LYS A 468 17.29 20.52 -7.98
N MET A 469 17.26 19.29 -7.45
CA MET A 469 16.08 18.41 -7.55
C MET A 469 14.85 19.08 -6.90
N GLU A 470 14.99 19.61 -5.70
CA GLU A 470 13.88 20.28 -5.01
C GLU A 470 13.40 21.54 -5.78
N GLN A 471 14.32 22.35 -6.34
CA GLN A 471 13.94 23.48 -7.20
C GLN A 471 13.12 23.05 -8.42
N MET A 472 13.49 21.94 -9.08
CA MET A 472 12.74 21.41 -10.23
C MET A 472 11.37 20.87 -9.81
N ARG A 473 11.29 20.19 -8.65
CA ARG A 473 10.00 19.72 -8.09
C ARG A 473 9.08 20.91 -7.74
N ASP A 474 9.64 22.01 -7.24
CA ASP A 474 8.92 23.25 -6.97
C ASP A 474 8.40 23.88 -8.27
N ALA A 475 9.27 24.00 -9.29
CA ALA A 475 8.87 24.52 -10.59
C ALA A 475 7.74 23.70 -11.21
N PHE A 476 7.81 22.35 -11.13
CA PHE A 476 6.75 21.47 -11.58
C PHE A 476 5.41 21.77 -10.88
N SER A 477 5.43 21.93 -9.57
CA SER A 477 4.22 22.17 -8.76
C SER A 477 3.54 23.52 -9.05
N ARG A 478 4.29 24.50 -9.54
CA ARG A 478 3.79 25.83 -9.93
C ARG A 478 3.34 25.90 -11.38
N SER A 479 3.82 25.01 -12.25
CA SER A 479 3.47 25.02 -13.67
C SER A 479 2.06 24.46 -13.89
N SER A 480 1.25 25.21 -14.65
CA SER A 480 -0.07 24.77 -15.15
C SER A 480 -0.04 24.33 -16.63
N SER A 481 1.11 24.46 -17.29
CA SER A 481 1.30 24.08 -18.69
C SER A 481 1.73 22.61 -18.82
N PRO A 482 0.96 21.73 -19.49
CA PRO A 482 1.36 20.33 -19.69
C PRO A 482 2.71 20.18 -20.42
N ASP A 483 3.03 21.06 -21.37
CA ASP A 483 4.29 20.99 -22.12
C ASP A 483 5.48 21.43 -21.25
N GLU A 484 5.31 22.45 -20.44
CA GLU A 484 6.31 22.85 -19.45
C GLU A 484 6.52 21.75 -18.39
N GLN A 485 5.44 21.15 -17.88
CA GLN A 485 5.51 20.02 -16.96
C GLN A 485 6.28 18.82 -17.55
N LYS A 486 6.05 18.48 -18.83
CA LYS A 486 6.81 17.43 -19.53
C LYS A 486 8.30 17.77 -19.63
N LYS A 487 8.64 19.02 -19.93
CA LYS A 487 10.04 19.47 -19.99
C LYS A 487 10.70 19.35 -18.63
N ILE A 488 10.06 19.86 -17.57
CA ILE A 488 10.58 19.77 -16.21
C ILE A 488 10.75 18.31 -15.79
N ALA A 489 9.78 17.44 -16.10
CA ALA A 489 9.88 16.02 -15.79
C ALA A 489 11.06 15.32 -16.51
N ALA A 490 11.34 15.70 -17.76
CA ALA A 490 12.50 15.21 -18.50
C ALA A 490 13.83 15.69 -17.87
N ASP A 491 13.90 16.94 -17.46
CA ASP A 491 15.07 17.50 -16.74
C ASP A 491 15.26 16.81 -15.38
N ILE A 492 14.18 16.50 -14.67
CA ILE A 492 14.21 15.71 -13.43
C ILE A 492 14.75 14.31 -13.69
N GLN A 493 14.27 13.60 -14.72
CA GLN A 493 14.81 12.28 -15.06
C GLN A 493 16.31 12.32 -15.31
N LYS A 494 16.78 13.32 -16.06
CA LYS A 494 18.22 13.51 -16.28
C LYS A 494 18.96 13.70 -14.95
N GLN A 495 18.44 14.52 -14.04
CA GLN A 495 19.07 14.75 -12.72
C GLN A 495 19.08 13.47 -11.87
N VAL A 496 17.98 12.67 -11.90
CA VAL A 496 17.93 11.38 -11.22
C VAL A 496 19.09 10.47 -11.67
N PHE A 497 19.37 10.41 -12.96
CA PHE A 497 20.45 9.57 -13.51
C PHE A 497 21.83 10.18 -13.32
N ASP A 498 21.97 11.50 -13.47
CA ASP A 498 23.24 12.20 -13.22
C ASP A 498 23.72 12.01 -11.78
N GLN A 499 22.81 12.05 -10.80
CA GLN A 499 23.11 11.84 -9.37
C GLN A 499 22.93 10.39 -8.91
N VAL A 500 22.30 9.56 -9.74
CA VAL A 500 21.88 8.19 -9.43
C VAL A 500 21.09 8.14 -8.12
N ILE A 501 20.02 8.95 -8.06
CA ILE A 501 19.16 9.06 -6.87
C ILE A 501 18.53 7.70 -6.54
N TYR A 502 18.11 6.94 -7.55
CA TYR A 502 17.78 5.53 -7.48
C TYR A 502 17.95 4.87 -8.85
N ILE A 503 17.90 3.56 -8.90
CA ILE A 503 18.04 2.78 -10.14
C ILE A 503 16.69 2.14 -10.48
N PRO A 504 15.97 2.59 -11.53
CA PRO A 504 14.75 1.92 -11.97
C PRO A 504 15.10 0.57 -12.60
N LEU A 505 14.47 -0.51 -12.12
CA LEU A 505 14.75 -1.88 -12.53
C LEU A 505 13.62 -2.51 -13.35
N GLY A 506 12.75 -1.67 -13.90
CA GLY A 506 11.65 -2.05 -14.78
C GLY A 506 10.29 -1.99 -14.12
N GLN A 507 9.27 -2.44 -14.85
CA GLN A 507 7.87 -2.39 -14.45
C GLN A 507 7.25 -3.79 -14.55
N TYR A 508 6.48 -4.19 -13.55
CA TYR A 508 5.76 -5.46 -13.57
C TYR A 508 4.30 -5.31 -13.14
N PHE A 509 3.49 -6.32 -13.48
CA PHE A 509 2.05 -6.35 -13.28
C PHE A 509 1.70 -7.61 -12.49
N ALA A 510 1.44 -7.48 -11.19
CA ALA A 510 1.09 -8.61 -10.34
C ALA A 510 -0.41 -8.90 -10.41
N PRO A 511 -0.82 -10.09 -10.88
CA PRO A 511 -2.21 -10.51 -10.79
C PRO A 511 -2.61 -10.81 -9.36
N SER A 512 -3.90 -10.60 -9.06
CA SER A 512 -4.56 -11.19 -7.90
C SER A 512 -5.37 -12.40 -8.33
N VAL A 513 -5.61 -13.32 -7.41
CA VAL A 513 -6.39 -14.52 -7.67
C VAL A 513 -7.44 -14.71 -6.59
N TRP A 514 -8.65 -15.06 -6.99
CA TRP A 514 -9.72 -15.33 -6.05
C TRP A 514 -10.66 -16.44 -6.54
N ARG A 515 -11.39 -17.03 -5.62
CA ARG A 515 -12.44 -18.00 -5.94
C ARG A 515 -13.62 -17.28 -6.61
N LYS A 516 -14.23 -17.90 -7.62
CA LYS A 516 -15.40 -17.33 -8.32
C LYS A 516 -16.65 -17.18 -7.44
N SER A 517 -16.64 -17.73 -6.22
CA SER A 517 -17.62 -17.41 -5.18
C SER A 517 -17.56 -15.94 -4.74
N LEU A 518 -16.43 -15.26 -4.93
CA LEU A 518 -16.33 -13.81 -4.74
C LEU A 518 -16.74 -13.08 -6.02
N THR A 519 -17.69 -12.18 -5.89
CA THR A 519 -18.18 -11.30 -6.96
C THR A 519 -18.01 -9.83 -6.57
N GLY A 520 -18.01 -8.93 -7.56
CA GLY A 520 -17.89 -7.49 -7.30
C GLY A 520 -16.50 -7.04 -6.86
N VAL A 521 -15.46 -7.83 -7.11
CA VAL A 521 -14.06 -7.41 -6.92
C VAL A 521 -13.79 -6.24 -7.86
N LEU A 522 -13.31 -5.13 -7.29
CA LEU A 522 -12.98 -3.91 -8.03
C LEU A 522 -11.49 -3.92 -8.41
N ASP A 523 -11.19 -3.37 -9.57
CA ASP A 523 -9.83 -2.94 -9.86
C ASP A 523 -9.43 -1.78 -8.93
N GLY A 524 -8.14 -1.58 -8.72
CA GLY A 524 -7.66 -0.58 -7.79
C GLY A 524 -6.23 -0.13 -8.09
N PRO A 525 -5.82 1.02 -7.55
CA PRO A 525 -4.48 1.55 -7.73
C PRO A 525 -3.46 0.80 -6.86
N ALA A 526 -3.40 -0.53 -7.00
CA ALA A 526 -2.59 -1.48 -6.23
C ALA A 526 -2.99 -1.65 -4.75
N THR A 527 -4.19 -1.25 -4.39
CA THR A 527 -4.78 -1.55 -3.08
C THR A 527 -5.92 -2.55 -3.30
N PRO A 528 -5.90 -3.74 -2.69
CA PRO A 528 -7.06 -4.62 -2.69
C PRO A 528 -8.25 -3.93 -2.02
N ILE A 529 -9.39 -3.96 -2.69
CA ILE A 529 -10.61 -3.30 -2.24
C ILE A 529 -11.60 -4.38 -1.77
N PHE A 530 -11.89 -4.41 -0.45
CA PHE A 530 -12.79 -5.40 0.15
C PHE A 530 -14.24 -4.96 0.28
N TRP A 531 -14.53 -3.65 0.17
CA TRP A 531 -15.92 -3.22 -0.03
C TRP A 531 -16.39 -3.59 -1.44
N ASN A 532 -17.69 -3.66 -1.66
CA ASN A 532 -18.34 -4.13 -2.88
C ASN A 532 -18.22 -5.64 -3.16
N ILE A 533 -17.29 -6.35 -2.53
CA ILE A 533 -17.17 -7.81 -2.70
C ILE A 533 -18.34 -8.49 -1.98
N ASP A 534 -19.03 -9.38 -2.71
CA ASP A 534 -19.98 -10.32 -2.15
C ASP A 534 -19.42 -11.74 -2.23
N LYS A 535 -19.79 -12.59 -1.27
CA LYS A 535 -19.41 -14.00 -1.23
C LYS A 535 -20.67 -14.84 -1.32
N SER A 536 -20.80 -15.64 -2.39
CA SER A 536 -21.83 -16.67 -2.47
C SER A 536 -21.43 -17.87 -1.60
N GLU A 537 -22.43 -18.56 -1.05
CA GLU A 537 -22.25 -19.80 -0.31
C GLU A 537 -21.70 -20.93 -1.18
#